data_099f05f2424a5c6e573ecd9785c0752d
#
_entry.id   099f05f2424a5c6e573ecd9785c0752d
#
_cell.length_a   1.000
_cell.length_b   1.000
_cell.length_c   1.000
_cell.angle_alpha   90.00
_cell.angle_beta   90.00
_cell.angle_gamma   90.00
#
_symmetry.space_group_name_H-M   'P 1'
#
loop_
_entity.id
_entity.type
_entity.pdbx_description
1 polymer ?
#
loop_
_entity_poly.entity_id
_entity_poly.type
_entity_poly.pdbx_seq_one_letter_code
_entity_poly.pdbx_strand_id
1 'polypeptide(L)'
;MRLCLCYLLLSTCLLMYGQESRTFSKAQLEADLHVLLHQLEVEHEAHEHSFYTSHFRKQGDSLRAQLYEGMEEQDFFRLLSRFLAQSDERHLRLGYAKWDPLQGNALGWRHKQGQLFPFELKYVQGEAYIWENYSGQLSIPRGARLLTINGQQMDAITAELLPYVISDGHILRSKYHDLSRRFRQYFSLYMQPAAHYHLLYVHPQTGKRVSCTVNGLSENQIKERKARRYASWQQAEGPESVYTFSLSPDGNTAILQLKTFDLARYRKHRLQVRQLYQQLFARMRQQGIGHLILDLRGNPGGNFSAMFELLSYLIHEPRQGAIKYSVSYKGRENAYGFPHPQPLAFRGQLYLLIDGTTFSAASELAAYLQNYTPAILIGEESAGCYEGYAAGYTRQFRLPHTGIRVWLPRVSYEFAVPPAQEKGRGVMPHHEVLPTIEDLLAGRDPALSHALKLAAAEMAEAGQASGGN
;
A
#
# COMPACT_ATOMS: atom_id res chain seq x y z
N MET A 1 -66.05 -40.73 -21.92
CA MET A 1 -64.62 -40.71 -21.92
C MET A 1 -64.21 -39.28 -21.52
N ARG A 2 -63.96 -39.05 -20.24
CA ARG A 2 -63.55 -37.75 -19.70
C ARG A 2 -62.10 -37.86 -19.25
N LEU A 3 -61.19 -37.13 -19.89
CA LEU A 3 -59.81 -37.00 -19.50
C LEU A 3 -59.74 -35.99 -18.32
N CYS A 4 -59.27 -36.42 -17.16
CA CYS A 4 -58.84 -35.58 -16.08
C CYS A 4 -57.40 -35.09 -16.34
N LEU A 5 -57.25 -33.78 -16.53
CA LEU A 5 -55.94 -33.10 -16.55
C LEU A 5 -55.59 -32.75 -15.11
N CYS A 6 -54.63 -33.49 -14.50
CA CYS A 6 -54.04 -33.09 -13.25
C CYS A 6 -52.99 -32.03 -13.53
N TYR A 7 -53.23 -30.77 -13.10
CA TYR A 7 -52.22 -29.73 -12.98
C TYR A 7 -51.33 -30.01 -11.77
N LEU A 8 -50.14 -30.46 -12.02
CA LEU A 8 -49.07 -30.46 -11.01
C LEU A 8 -48.53 -29.01 -10.89
N LEU A 9 -48.94 -28.31 -9.86
CA LEU A 9 -48.29 -27.08 -9.42
C LEU A 9 -46.94 -27.47 -8.79
N LEU A 10 -45.86 -27.42 -9.56
CA LEU A 10 -44.49 -27.38 -9.04
C LEU A 10 -44.28 -25.98 -8.42
N SER A 11 -44.52 -25.87 -7.12
CA SER A 11 -44.02 -24.76 -6.32
C SER A 11 -42.49 -24.86 -6.29
N THR A 12 -41.82 -24.20 -7.21
CA THR A 12 -40.39 -23.90 -7.09
C THR A 12 -40.22 -22.95 -5.90
N CYS A 13 -40.03 -23.53 -4.73
CA CYS A 13 -39.40 -22.81 -3.62
C CYS A 13 -38.01 -22.42 -4.11
N LEU A 14 -37.86 -21.20 -4.62
CA LEU A 14 -36.59 -20.52 -4.69
C LEU A 14 -36.09 -20.39 -3.26
N LEU A 15 -35.34 -21.39 -2.81
CA LEU A 15 -34.47 -21.26 -1.66
C LEU A 15 -33.52 -20.10 -1.95
N MET A 16 -33.92 -18.91 -1.51
CA MET A 16 -33.00 -17.83 -1.30
C MET A 16 -31.97 -18.33 -0.26
N TYR A 17 -30.89 -18.91 -0.70
CA TYR A 17 -29.71 -19.11 0.10
C TYR A 17 -29.13 -17.75 0.45
N GLY A 18 -29.78 -17.03 1.33
CA GLY A 18 -29.13 -16.06 2.20
C GLY A 18 -28.21 -16.89 3.09
N GLN A 19 -26.94 -16.94 2.77
CA GLN A 19 -26.01 -17.64 3.64
C GLN A 19 -25.96 -16.85 4.93
N GLU A 20 -26.49 -17.45 6.01
CA GLU A 20 -26.40 -16.95 7.37
C GLU A 20 -24.94 -16.63 7.69
N SER A 21 -24.71 -15.52 8.36
CA SER A 21 -23.38 -15.19 8.87
C SER A 21 -22.97 -16.34 9.81
N ARG A 22 -21.74 -16.81 9.66
CA ARG A 22 -21.24 -17.87 10.53
C ARG A 22 -21.07 -17.31 11.93
N THR A 23 -21.69 -17.93 12.91
CA THR A 23 -21.52 -17.61 14.33
C THR A 23 -20.69 -18.69 15.03
N PHE A 24 -20.01 -18.31 16.09
CA PHE A 24 -19.13 -19.20 16.83
C PHE A 24 -19.42 -19.12 18.35
N SER A 25 -19.18 -20.21 19.04
CA SER A 25 -19.24 -20.20 20.51
C SER A 25 -18.04 -19.40 21.05
N LYS A 26 -18.20 -18.84 22.24
CA LYS A 26 -17.10 -18.13 22.91
C LYS A 26 -15.86 -19.02 23.06
N ALA A 27 -16.04 -20.31 23.39
CA ALA A 27 -14.95 -21.28 23.53
C ALA A 27 -14.18 -21.49 22.20
N GLN A 28 -14.86 -21.51 21.04
CA GLN A 28 -14.22 -21.62 19.73
C GLN A 28 -13.37 -20.38 19.42
N LEU A 29 -13.89 -19.19 19.73
CA LEU A 29 -13.17 -17.93 19.51
C LEU A 29 -11.98 -17.77 20.45
N GLU A 30 -12.11 -18.23 21.71
CA GLU A 30 -10.99 -18.28 22.68
C GLU A 30 -9.87 -19.22 22.20
N ALA A 31 -10.22 -20.37 21.60
CA ALA A 31 -9.25 -21.29 21.01
C ALA A 31 -8.53 -20.66 19.80
N ASP A 32 -9.27 -19.99 18.91
CA ASP A 32 -8.71 -19.26 17.77
C ASP A 32 -7.77 -18.13 18.23
N LEU A 33 -8.19 -17.35 19.21
CA LEU A 33 -7.39 -16.27 19.79
C LEU A 33 -6.12 -16.81 20.48
N HIS A 34 -6.24 -17.93 21.21
CA HIS A 34 -5.09 -18.56 21.83
C HIS A 34 -4.04 -18.98 20.79
N VAL A 35 -4.47 -19.62 19.70
CA VAL A 35 -3.57 -19.99 18.58
C VAL A 35 -2.90 -18.74 18.00
N LEU A 36 -3.65 -17.66 17.75
CA LEU A 36 -3.08 -16.42 17.20
C LEU A 36 -2.01 -15.84 18.13
N LEU A 37 -2.37 -15.65 19.41
CA LEU A 37 -1.46 -15.06 20.41
C LEU A 37 -0.20 -15.91 20.62
N HIS A 38 -0.36 -17.24 20.69
CA HIS A 38 0.77 -18.17 20.82
C HIS A 38 1.70 -18.11 19.62
N GLN A 39 1.15 -18.05 18.38
CA GLN A 39 1.98 -17.95 17.18
C GLN A 39 2.71 -16.61 17.11
N LEU A 40 2.04 -15.52 17.50
CA LEU A 40 2.68 -14.21 17.61
C LEU A 40 3.82 -14.26 18.63
N GLU A 41 3.61 -14.83 19.80
CA GLU A 41 4.63 -14.92 20.84
C GLU A 41 5.84 -15.78 20.42
N VAL A 42 5.62 -17.00 19.94
CA VAL A 42 6.70 -17.94 19.56
C VAL A 42 7.47 -17.51 18.34
N GLU A 43 6.80 -16.94 17.34
CA GLU A 43 7.43 -16.58 16.06
C GLU A 43 8.01 -15.16 16.06
N HIS A 44 7.63 -14.31 17.03
CA HIS A 44 8.13 -12.94 17.20
C HIS A 44 9.09 -12.78 18.40
N GLU A 45 9.29 -13.80 19.22
CA GLU A 45 10.24 -13.73 20.34
C GLU A 45 11.68 -13.38 19.92
N ALA A 46 12.02 -13.61 18.66
CA ALA A 46 13.31 -13.19 18.09
C ALA A 46 13.45 -11.66 17.92
N HIS A 47 12.40 -10.90 18.19
CA HIS A 47 12.33 -9.47 17.99
C HIS A 47 12.32 -8.71 19.33
N GLU A 48 13.37 -8.89 20.16
CA GLU A 48 13.52 -8.16 21.43
C GLU A 48 13.46 -6.63 21.28
N HIS A 49 13.55 -6.13 20.05
CA HIS A 49 13.47 -4.71 19.72
C HIS A 49 12.08 -4.25 19.26
N SER A 50 11.11 -5.15 19.10
CA SER A 50 9.76 -4.74 18.71
C SER A 50 8.95 -4.35 19.96
N PHE A 51 8.13 -3.34 19.80
CA PHE A 51 7.08 -2.87 20.71
C PHE A 51 6.15 -3.99 21.25
N TYR A 52 6.33 -5.23 20.80
CA TYR A 52 5.39 -6.31 20.73
C TYR A 52 5.12 -7.05 22.02
N THR A 53 6.17 -7.45 22.73
CA THR A 53 5.98 -8.53 23.72
C THR A 53 5.17 -8.16 24.94
N SER A 54 5.36 -6.99 25.52
CA SER A 54 4.61 -6.57 26.72
C SER A 54 3.21 -6.02 26.40
N HIS A 55 3.06 -5.38 25.25
CA HIS A 55 1.80 -4.74 24.84
C HIS A 55 0.78 -5.79 24.40
N PHE A 56 1.18 -6.77 23.61
CA PHE A 56 0.27 -7.82 23.13
C PHE A 56 -0.23 -8.77 24.21
N ARG A 57 0.59 -9.13 25.20
CA ARG A 57 0.11 -9.94 26.31
C ARG A 57 -1.01 -9.26 27.10
N LYS A 58 -0.83 -7.99 27.45
CA LYS A 58 -1.86 -7.20 28.15
C LYS A 58 -3.14 -7.03 27.35
N GLN A 59 -3.02 -6.90 26.04
CA GLN A 59 -4.18 -6.75 25.16
C GLN A 59 -4.89 -8.07 24.90
N GLY A 60 -4.21 -9.22 24.96
CA GLY A 60 -4.80 -10.52 24.82
C GLY A 60 -5.95 -10.77 25.82
N ASP A 61 -5.78 -10.33 27.07
CA ASP A 61 -6.83 -10.42 28.08
C ASP A 61 -8.01 -9.48 27.79
N SER A 62 -7.73 -8.28 27.33
CA SER A 62 -8.78 -7.34 26.88
C SER A 62 -9.55 -7.87 25.67
N LEU A 63 -8.90 -8.59 24.76
CA LEU A 63 -9.58 -9.25 23.64
C LEU A 63 -10.49 -10.38 24.11
N ARG A 64 -10.02 -11.24 25.03
CA ARG A 64 -10.83 -12.32 25.60
C ARG A 64 -12.10 -11.81 26.28
N ALA A 65 -12.00 -10.67 26.96
CA ALA A 65 -13.15 -10.04 27.63
C ALA A 65 -14.23 -9.55 26.65
N GLN A 66 -13.89 -9.33 25.39
CA GLN A 66 -14.81 -8.89 24.34
C GLN A 66 -15.49 -10.05 23.59
N LEU A 67 -15.06 -11.31 23.82
CA LEU A 67 -15.65 -12.47 23.18
C LEU A 67 -16.98 -12.87 23.87
N TYR A 68 -18.00 -13.14 23.07
CA TYR A 68 -19.31 -13.56 23.54
C TYR A 68 -19.85 -14.75 22.74
N GLU A 69 -20.85 -15.45 23.34
CA GLU A 69 -21.49 -16.59 22.71
C GLU A 69 -22.29 -16.17 21.47
N GLY A 70 -22.13 -16.87 20.36
CA GLY A 70 -22.83 -16.56 19.12
C GLY A 70 -22.23 -15.35 18.35
N MET A 71 -21.02 -14.92 18.67
CA MET A 71 -20.34 -13.84 17.93
C MET A 71 -20.19 -14.19 16.45
N GLU A 72 -20.52 -13.25 15.57
CA GLU A 72 -20.34 -13.41 14.14
C GLU A 72 -18.87 -13.40 13.72
N GLU A 73 -18.54 -14.16 12.65
CA GLU A 73 -17.18 -14.17 12.07
C GLU A 73 -16.65 -12.76 11.77
N GLN A 74 -17.53 -11.85 11.35
CA GLN A 74 -17.19 -10.47 11.04
C GLN A 74 -16.75 -9.68 12.27
N ASP A 75 -17.49 -9.82 13.37
CA ASP A 75 -17.16 -9.07 14.59
C ASP A 75 -15.84 -9.57 15.18
N PHE A 76 -15.62 -10.88 15.15
CA PHE A 76 -14.33 -11.45 15.54
C PHE A 76 -13.19 -10.98 14.61
N PHE A 77 -13.42 -10.95 13.28
CA PHE A 77 -12.43 -10.43 12.34
C PHE A 77 -12.13 -8.95 12.58
N ARG A 78 -13.15 -8.13 12.87
CA ARG A 78 -12.97 -6.71 13.22
C ARG A 78 -12.10 -6.57 14.46
N LEU A 79 -12.42 -7.35 15.51
CA LEU A 79 -11.68 -7.35 16.75
C LEU A 79 -10.19 -7.68 16.53
N LEU A 80 -9.89 -8.74 15.79
CA LEU A 80 -8.53 -9.15 15.45
C LEU A 80 -7.83 -8.12 14.55
N SER A 81 -8.54 -7.55 13.57
CA SER A 81 -7.97 -6.54 12.66
C SER A 81 -7.51 -5.29 13.41
N ARG A 82 -8.33 -4.80 14.34
CA ARG A 82 -7.98 -3.64 15.18
C ARG A 82 -6.80 -3.95 16.10
N PHE A 83 -6.75 -5.16 16.64
CA PHE A 83 -5.64 -5.61 17.46
C PHE A 83 -4.34 -5.68 16.66
N LEU A 84 -4.35 -6.35 15.50
CA LEU A 84 -3.14 -6.47 14.69
C LEU A 84 -2.70 -5.14 14.05
N ALA A 85 -3.60 -4.20 13.83
CA ALA A 85 -3.22 -2.87 13.33
C ALA A 85 -2.39 -2.06 14.35
N GLN A 86 -2.40 -2.45 15.63
CA GLN A 86 -1.54 -1.85 16.67
C GLN A 86 -0.15 -2.48 16.71
N SER A 87 0.11 -3.42 15.82
CA SER A 87 1.42 -4.05 15.69
C SER A 87 2.43 -3.14 15.05
N ASP A 88 1.99 -2.11 14.34
CA ASP A 88 2.87 -1.25 13.57
C ASP A 88 3.74 -2.02 12.54
N GLU A 89 3.24 -3.18 12.06
CA GLU A 89 3.91 -4.03 11.06
C GLU A 89 3.01 -4.36 9.87
N ARG A 90 3.25 -3.69 8.78
CA ARG A 90 2.45 -3.83 7.57
C ARG A 90 2.55 -5.20 6.88
N HIS A 91 3.59 -5.97 7.18
CA HIS A 91 3.74 -7.33 6.65
C HIS A 91 2.92 -8.36 7.44
N LEU A 92 2.48 -8.06 8.66
CA LEU A 92 1.54 -8.87 9.44
C LEU A 92 0.12 -8.60 8.93
N ARG A 93 -0.60 -9.65 8.52
CA ARG A 93 -1.90 -9.46 7.86
C ARG A 93 -2.90 -10.53 8.22
N LEU A 94 -4.17 -10.13 8.19
CA LEU A 94 -5.31 -11.02 8.25
C LEU A 94 -6.04 -11.09 6.90
N GLY A 95 -6.70 -12.21 6.67
CA GLY A 95 -7.63 -12.38 5.56
C GLY A 95 -8.67 -13.43 5.88
N TYR A 96 -9.85 -13.28 5.31
CA TYR A 96 -10.87 -14.34 5.38
C TYR A 96 -10.40 -15.62 4.70
N ALA A 97 -11.05 -16.75 5.02
CA ALA A 97 -10.68 -18.05 4.50
C ALA A 97 -10.55 -18.13 2.96
N LYS A 98 -11.29 -17.28 2.25
CA LYS A 98 -11.33 -17.19 0.76
C LYS A 98 -10.75 -15.90 0.19
N TRP A 99 -10.16 -15.02 1.01
CA TRP A 99 -9.64 -13.73 0.58
C TRP A 99 -8.13 -13.63 0.77
N ASP A 100 -7.44 -13.05 -0.21
CA ASP A 100 -6.04 -12.66 -0.12
C ASP A 100 -5.92 -11.14 -0.22
N PRO A 101 -5.45 -10.45 0.84
CA PRO A 101 -5.32 -9.01 0.84
C PRO A 101 -4.35 -8.45 -0.22
N LEU A 102 -3.42 -9.27 -0.72
CA LEU A 102 -2.47 -8.86 -1.77
C LEU A 102 -3.06 -8.91 -3.17
N GLN A 103 -3.97 -9.83 -3.42
CA GLN A 103 -4.52 -10.02 -4.77
C GLN A 103 -5.67 -9.06 -5.09
N GLY A 104 -6.07 -8.20 -4.14
CA GLY A 104 -7.15 -7.23 -4.36
C GLY A 104 -8.50 -7.88 -4.69
N ASN A 105 -8.55 -9.20 -4.69
CA ASN A 105 -9.74 -9.96 -4.95
C ASN A 105 -10.60 -9.94 -3.70
N ALA A 106 -11.64 -9.23 -3.88
CA ALA A 106 -12.84 -9.17 -3.11
C ALA A 106 -12.87 -10.10 -1.92
N LEU A 107 -13.05 -9.48 -0.86
CA LEU A 107 -13.68 -9.96 0.32
C LEU A 107 -14.44 -11.25 -0.01
N GLY A 108 -13.93 -12.40 0.43
CA GLY A 108 -14.76 -13.60 0.55
C GLY A 108 -15.95 -13.33 1.49
N TRP A 109 -16.12 -12.04 1.75
CA TRP A 109 -17.15 -11.42 2.53
C TRP A 109 -18.42 -11.36 1.70
N ARG A 110 -19.48 -11.93 2.21
CA ARG A 110 -20.79 -11.95 1.56
C ARG A 110 -21.54 -10.68 1.88
N HIS A 111 -21.28 -9.64 1.10
CA HIS A 111 -22.16 -8.49 1.13
C HIS A 111 -23.55 -8.91 0.64
N LYS A 112 -24.60 -8.45 1.31
CA LYS A 112 -25.93 -8.47 0.73
C LYS A 112 -25.83 -7.81 -0.63
N GLN A 113 -26.43 -8.44 -1.66
CA GLN A 113 -26.38 -7.90 -3.01
C GLN A 113 -26.81 -6.43 -3.01
N GLY A 114 -26.06 -5.58 -3.70
CA GLY A 114 -26.43 -4.17 -3.90
C GLY A 114 -26.13 -3.23 -2.71
N GLN A 115 -25.20 -3.57 -1.82
CA GLN A 115 -24.89 -2.74 -0.65
C GLN A 115 -23.49 -2.11 -0.63
N LEU A 116 -22.65 -2.36 -1.62
CA LEU A 116 -21.31 -1.76 -1.64
C LEU A 116 -21.37 -0.29 -2.02
N PHE A 117 -20.53 0.53 -1.36
CA PHE A 117 -20.33 1.93 -1.69
C PHE A 117 -19.81 2.07 -3.14
N PRO A 118 -20.49 2.83 -4.02
CA PRO A 118 -20.27 2.77 -5.46
C PRO A 118 -19.17 3.71 -5.97
N PHE A 119 -18.20 4.10 -5.11
CA PHE A 119 -17.12 5.00 -5.49
C PHE A 119 -15.76 4.44 -5.06
N GLU A 120 -14.71 4.85 -5.75
CA GLU A 120 -13.34 4.86 -5.22
C GLU A 120 -13.04 6.27 -4.75
N LEU A 121 -12.38 6.37 -3.60
CA LEU A 121 -11.97 7.65 -3.05
C LEU A 121 -10.46 7.86 -3.23
N LYS A 122 -10.04 9.11 -3.25
CA LYS A 122 -8.66 9.53 -3.14
C LYS A 122 -8.55 10.45 -1.92
N TYR A 123 -7.67 10.09 -1.00
CA TYR A 123 -7.32 11.00 0.08
C TYR A 123 -6.17 11.89 -0.37
N VAL A 124 -6.38 13.19 -0.25
CA VAL A 124 -5.39 14.22 -0.56
C VAL A 124 -5.30 15.15 0.64
N GLN A 125 -4.14 15.21 1.27
CA GLN A 125 -3.90 16.01 2.48
C GLN A 125 -4.94 15.79 3.59
N GLY A 126 -5.37 14.54 3.77
CA GLY A 126 -6.36 14.13 4.78
C GLY A 126 -7.82 14.24 4.33
N GLU A 127 -8.13 14.97 3.28
CA GLU A 127 -9.49 15.15 2.74
C GLU A 127 -9.85 14.04 1.75
N ALA A 128 -11.10 13.58 1.76
CA ALA A 128 -11.60 12.52 0.89
C ALA A 128 -12.28 13.07 -0.37
N TYR A 129 -11.83 12.66 -1.53
CA TYR A 129 -12.36 13.07 -2.83
C TYR A 129 -12.88 11.87 -3.60
N ILE A 130 -14.03 12.02 -4.29
CA ILE A 130 -14.54 11.02 -5.22
C ILE A 130 -13.58 10.94 -6.41
N TRP A 131 -12.94 9.76 -6.57
CA TRP A 131 -11.97 9.55 -7.64
C TRP A 131 -12.55 8.78 -8.81
N GLU A 132 -13.28 7.68 -8.52
CA GLU A 132 -14.02 6.91 -9.51
C GLU A 132 -15.48 6.76 -9.10
N ASN A 133 -16.37 7.00 -10.05
CA ASN A 133 -17.82 6.96 -9.85
C ASN A 133 -18.41 5.76 -10.61
N TYR A 134 -18.89 4.77 -9.88
CA TYR A 134 -19.59 3.60 -10.43
C TYR A 134 -21.10 3.66 -10.17
N SER A 135 -21.64 4.72 -9.56
CA SER A 135 -23.08 4.81 -9.22
C SER A 135 -24.00 4.88 -10.45
N GLY A 136 -23.48 5.35 -11.58
CA GLY A 136 -24.25 5.65 -12.78
C GLY A 136 -24.80 7.07 -12.81
N GLN A 137 -24.71 7.84 -11.73
CA GLN A 137 -25.10 9.27 -11.72
C GLN A 137 -23.93 10.11 -12.23
N LEU A 138 -23.98 10.48 -13.50
CA LEU A 138 -22.91 11.23 -14.18
C LEU A 138 -22.74 12.65 -13.64
N SER A 139 -23.73 13.19 -12.93
CA SER A 139 -23.69 14.51 -12.29
C SER A 139 -22.73 14.59 -11.08
N ILE A 140 -22.23 13.46 -10.56
CA ILE A 140 -21.25 13.44 -9.48
C ILE A 140 -19.86 13.41 -10.12
N PRO A 141 -19.11 14.54 -10.11
CA PRO A 141 -17.87 14.64 -10.84
C PRO A 141 -16.70 14.01 -10.06
N ARG A 142 -15.68 13.58 -10.80
CA ARG A 142 -14.35 13.27 -10.25
C ARG A 142 -13.76 14.51 -9.58
N GLY A 143 -13.13 14.34 -8.43
CA GLY A 143 -12.60 15.45 -7.64
C GLY A 143 -13.62 16.13 -6.72
N ALA A 144 -14.87 15.66 -6.67
CA ALA A 144 -15.84 16.13 -5.68
C ALA A 144 -15.34 15.80 -4.27
N ARG A 145 -15.19 16.82 -3.40
CA ARG A 145 -14.81 16.61 -1.99
C ARG A 145 -15.99 16.08 -1.21
N LEU A 146 -15.90 14.87 -0.73
CA LEU A 146 -16.95 14.19 0.02
C LEU A 146 -16.97 14.71 1.47
N LEU A 147 -18.11 15.22 1.91
CA LEU A 147 -18.29 15.76 3.26
C LEU A 147 -18.98 14.78 4.19
N THR A 148 -20.06 14.12 3.72
CA THR A 148 -20.78 13.13 4.52
C THR A 148 -21.22 11.92 3.71
N ILE A 149 -21.32 10.78 4.40
CA ILE A 149 -22.00 9.58 3.92
C ILE A 149 -23.09 9.26 4.96
N ASN A 150 -24.36 9.18 4.55
CA ASN A 150 -25.51 8.89 5.41
C ASN A 150 -25.57 9.80 6.67
N GLY A 151 -25.23 11.08 6.51
CA GLY A 151 -25.20 12.07 7.60
C GLY A 151 -23.95 12.05 8.48
N GLN A 152 -23.13 11.02 8.40
CA GLN A 152 -21.87 10.94 9.15
C GLN A 152 -20.76 11.72 8.42
N GLN A 153 -20.03 12.56 9.14
CA GLN A 153 -18.95 13.37 8.58
C GLN A 153 -17.78 12.48 8.13
N MET A 154 -17.13 12.82 7.01
CA MET A 154 -16.01 12.04 6.48
C MET A 154 -14.82 11.96 7.44
N ASP A 155 -14.57 13.01 8.21
CA ASP A 155 -13.51 13.01 9.22
C ASP A 155 -13.79 11.96 10.31
N ALA A 156 -15.05 11.85 10.77
CA ALA A 156 -15.46 10.84 11.73
C ALA A 156 -15.35 9.42 11.16
N ILE A 157 -15.81 9.22 9.91
CA ILE A 157 -15.67 7.94 9.20
C ILE A 157 -14.19 7.57 9.06
N THR A 158 -13.35 8.52 8.68
CA THR A 158 -11.91 8.30 8.52
C THR A 158 -11.26 7.95 9.84
N ALA A 159 -11.58 8.68 10.91
CA ALA A 159 -11.07 8.42 12.27
C ALA A 159 -11.49 7.03 12.79
N GLU A 160 -12.70 6.56 12.44
CA GLU A 160 -13.18 5.22 12.78
C GLU A 160 -12.47 4.12 12.00
N LEU A 161 -12.09 4.37 10.73
CA LEU A 161 -11.44 3.39 9.87
C LEU A 161 -9.93 3.28 10.08
N LEU A 162 -9.23 4.39 10.40
CA LEU A 162 -7.78 4.41 10.57
C LEU A 162 -7.21 3.38 11.55
N PRO A 163 -7.89 3.06 12.69
CA PRO A 163 -7.44 2.01 13.62
C PRO A 163 -7.42 0.58 13.04
N TYR A 164 -8.03 0.35 11.89
CA TYR A 164 -8.02 -0.93 11.20
C TYR A 164 -6.99 -1.01 10.07
N VAL A 165 -6.38 0.13 9.72
CA VAL A 165 -5.38 0.20 8.65
C VAL A 165 -4.01 -0.06 9.22
N ILE A 166 -3.40 -1.17 8.82
CA ILE A 166 -2.05 -1.55 9.24
C ILE A 166 -1.02 -0.69 8.48
N SER A 167 -0.04 -0.14 9.20
CA SER A 167 1.15 0.53 8.66
C SER A 167 2.40 -0.03 9.31
N ASP A 168 3.57 0.21 8.74
CA ASP A 168 4.80 0.13 9.52
C ASP A 168 4.84 1.38 10.41
N GLY A 169 5.16 1.20 11.69
CA GLY A 169 5.21 2.29 12.67
C GLY A 169 3.95 3.18 12.67
N HIS A 170 4.17 4.46 12.90
CA HIS A 170 3.09 5.47 13.02
C HIS A 170 2.87 6.24 11.70
N ILE A 171 3.14 5.64 10.55
CA ILE A 171 3.16 6.31 9.24
C ILE A 171 1.75 6.58 8.73
N LEU A 172 1.22 7.76 9.05
CA LEU A 172 -0.14 8.16 8.70
C LEU A 172 -0.34 8.30 7.16
N ARG A 173 0.68 8.77 6.42
CA ARG A 173 0.62 8.88 4.95
C ARG A 173 0.31 7.52 4.31
N SER A 174 0.99 6.48 4.75
CA SER A 174 0.74 5.11 4.31
C SER A 174 -0.71 4.67 4.54
N LYS A 175 -1.29 5.01 5.71
CA LYS A 175 -2.69 4.69 6.01
C LYS A 175 -3.68 5.39 5.07
N TYR A 176 -3.47 6.68 4.76
CA TYR A 176 -4.32 7.41 3.81
C TYR A 176 -4.21 6.85 2.38
N HIS A 177 -3.01 6.46 1.95
CA HIS A 177 -2.84 5.79 0.65
C HIS A 177 -3.55 4.43 0.61
N ASP A 178 -3.53 3.66 1.70
CA ASP A 178 -4.25 2.38 1.77
C ASP A 178 -5.78 2.59 1.79
N LEU A 179 -6.28 3.57 2.54
CA LEU A 179 -7.69 3.98 2.48
C LEU A 179 -8.09 4.42 1.08
N SER A 180 -7.28 5.22 0.38
CA SER A 180 -7.55 5.60 -1.01
C SER A 180 -7.75 4.38 -1.91
N ARG A 181 -6.92 3.35 -1.76
CA ARG A 181 -6.99 2.13 -2.58
C ARG A 181 -8.13 1.20 -2.21
N ARG A 182 -8.54 1.19 -0.93
CA ARG A 182 -9.40 0.15 -0.35
C ARG A 182 -10.57 0.70 0.46
N PHE A 183 -10.93 1.98 0.31
CA PHE A 183 -11.99 2.61 1.11
C PHE A 183 -13.27 1.78 1.14
N ARG A 184 -13.75 1.33 -0.03
CA ARG A 184 -14.95 0.50 -0.12
C ARG A 184 -14.87 -0.77 0.72
N GLN A 185 -13.70 -1.40 0.75
CA GLN A 185 -13.47 -2.62 1.52
C GLN A 185 -13.49 -2.33 3.03
N TYR A 186 -12.74 -1.32 3.47
CA TYR A 186 -12.75 -0.88 4.87
C TYR A 186 -14.14 -0.42 5.30
N PHE A 187 -14.78 0.42 4.50
CA PHE A 187 -16.11 0.92 4.79
C PHE A 187 -17.13 -0.22 4.93
N SER A 188 -17.10 -1.20 4.04
CA SER A 188 -18.02 -2.33 4.08
C SER A 188 -17.73 -3.34 5.21
N LEU A 189 -16.46 -3.44 5.64
CA LEU A 189 -16.07 -4.34 6.74
C LEU A 189 -16.34 -3.74 8.11
N TYR A 190 -16.06 -2.46 8.27
CA TYR A 190 -15.98 -1.83 9.59
C TYR A 190 -17.10 -0.83 9.85
N MET A 191 -17.83 -0.40 8.82
CA MET A 191 -19.02 0.43 8.88
C MET A 191 -20.27 -0.39 8.55
N GLN A 192 -21.44 0.25 8.51
CA GLN A 192 -22.69 -0.41 8.09
C GLN A 192 -22.97 -0.15 6.61
N PRO A 193 -22.82 -1.17 5.73
CA PRO A 193 -23.23 -1.06 4.33
C PRO A 193 -24.73 -0.79 4.22
N ALA A 194 -25.12 0.01 3.23
CA ALA A 194 -26.52 0.41 3.03
C ALA A 194 -26.97 0.20 1.58
N ALA A 195 -28.28 -0.07 1.38
CA ALA A 195 -28.85 -0.17 0.04
C ALA A 195 -28.80 1.17 -0.71
N HIS A 196 -28.85 2.27 0.03
CA HIS A 196 -28.78 3.64 -0.49
C HIS A 196 -27.77 4.44 0.33
N TYR A 197 -27.02 5.32 -0.34
CA TYR A 197 -26.06 6.22 0.27
C TYR A 197 -26.48 7.66 0.03
N HIS A 198 -26.76 8.40 1.09
CA HIS A 198 -26.99 9.83 1.06
C HIS A 198 -25.65 10.54 1.17
N LEU A 199 -25.29 11.30 0.15
CA LEU A 199 -23.99 11.97 0.06
C LEU A 199 -24.19 13.49 0.13
N LEU A 200 -23.30 14.17 0.85
CA LEU A 200 -23.06 15.59 0.75
C LEU A 200 -21.63 15.80 0.28
N TYR A 201 -21.44 16.56 -0.80
CA TYR A 201 -20.12 16.84 -1.35
C TYR A 201 -19.99 18.28 -1.83
N VAL A 202 -18.77 18.77 -1.99
CA VAL A 202 -18.46 20.05 -2.64
C VAL A 202 -18.12 19.77 -4.10
N HIS A 203 -18.84 20.43 -5.00
CA HIS A 203 -18.61 20.31 -6.44
C HIS A 203 -17.30 21.02 -6.81
N PRO A 204 -16.34 20.37 -7.49
CA PRO A 204 -14.98 20.90 -7.67
C PRO A 204 -14.91 22.19 -8.49
N GLN A 205 -15.82 22.37 -9.46
CA GLN A 205 -15.82 23.56 -10.34
C GLN A 205 -16.63 24.72 -9.80
N THR A 206 -17.70 24.46 -9.04
CA THR A 206 -18.62 25.52 -8.59
C THR A 206 -18.46 25.89 -7.12
N GLY A 207 -17.72 25.07 -6.34
CA GLY A 207 -17.61 25.23 -4.89
C GLY A 207 -18.92 25.00 -4.10
N LYS A 208 -20.03 24.69 -4.78
CA LYS A 208 -21.34 24.52 -4.15
C LYS A 208 -21.41 23.16 -3.42
N ARG A 209 -22.09 23.16 -2.28
CA ARG A 209 -22.48 21.91 -1.60
C ARG A 209 -23.68 21.30 -2.34
N VAL A 210 -23.56 20.02 -2.65
CA VAL A 210 -24.58 19.24 -3.37
C VAL A 210 -24.91 18.01 -2.53
N SER A 211 -26.21 17.78 -2.34
CA SER A 211 -26.74 16.56 -1.72
C SER A 211 -27.35 15.67 -2.78
N CYS A 212 -27.10 14.37 -2.69
CA CYS A 212 -27.70 13.37 -3.57
C CYS A 212 -27.81 12.01 -2.88
N THR A 213 -28.64 11.14 -3.48
CA THR A 213 -28.75 9.74 -3.05
C THR A 213 -28.35 8.84 -4.20
N VAL A 214 -27.51 7.84 -3.91
CA VAL A 214 -27.10 6.81 -4.86
C VAL A 214 -27.40 5.42 -4.32
N ASN A 215 -27.64 4.47 -5.21
CA ASN A 215 -27.80 3.07 -4.83
C ASN A 215 -26.45 2.42 -4.52
N GLY A 216 -26.42 1.58 -3.50
CA GLY A 216 -25.35 0.62 -3.33
C GLY A 216 -25.31 -0.38 -4.49
N LEU A 217 -24.15 -0.95 -4.77
CA LEU A 217 -23.95 -1.87 -5.88
C LEU A 217 -23.47 -3.23 -5.39
N SER A 218 -23.77 -4.27 -6.15
CA SER A 218 -23.12 -5.57 -5.98
C SER A 218 -21.68 -5.50 -6.50
N GLU A 219 -20.84 -6.43 -6.02
CA GLU A 219 -19.46 -6.54 -6.50
C GLU A 219 -19.37 -6.80 -8.01
N ASN A 220 -20.28 -7.62 -8.54
CA ASN A 220 -20.33 -7.89 -9.97
C ASN A 220 -20.66 -6.62 -10.79
N GLN A 221 -21.64 -5.82 -10.33
CA GLN A 221 -21.96 -4.55 -10.98
C GLN A 221 -20.76 -3.58 -10.97
N ILE A 222 -20.03 -3.52 -9.88
CA ILE A 222 -18.81 -2.69 -9.82
C ILE A 222 -17.74 -3.22 -10.79
N LYS A 223 -17.48 -4.52 -10.79
CA LYS A 223 -16.53 -5.16 -11.72
C LYS A 223 -16.89 -4.89 -13.18
N GLU A 224 -18.16 -5.06 -13.55
CA GLU A 224 -18.64 -4.80 -14.91
C GLU A 224 -18.46 -3.33 -15.30
N ARG A 225 -18.86 -2.39 -14.42
CA ARG A 225 -18.73 -0.94 -14.68
C ARG A 225 -17.27 -0.52 -14.77
N LYS A 226 -16.42 -1.09 -13.91
CA LYS A 226 -14.97 -0.92 -13.97
C LYS A 226 -14.39 -1.46 -15.28
N ALA A 227 -14.76 -2.67 -15.68
CA ALA A 227 -14.30 -3.28 -16.93
C ALA A 227 -14.70 -2.47 -18.16
N ARG A 228 -15.95 -1.97 -18.22
CA ARG A 228 -16.42 -1.09 -19.32
C ARG A 228 -15.65 0.22 -19.37
N ARG A 229 -15.39 0.84 -18.22
CA ARG A 229 -14.69 2.13 -18.14
C ARG A 229 -13.22 2.02 -18.53
N TYR A 230 -12.57 0.92 -18.21
CA TYR A 230 -11.16 0.65 -18.51
C TYR A 230 -10.95 -0.28 -19.70
N ALA A 231 -12.01 -0.63 -20.47
CA ALA A 231 -11.88 -1.50 -21.65
C ALA A 231 -10.89 -0.94 -22.68
N SER A 232 -10.83 0.40 -22.83
CA SER A 232 -9.84 1.09 -23.67
C SER A 232 -8.46 1.25 -23.02
N TRP A 233 -8.33 0.96 -21.73
CA TRP A 233 -7.11 1.12 -20.93
C TRP A 233 -6.44 -0.22 -20.57
N GLN A 234 -6.94 -1.34 -21.10
CA GLN A 234 -6.21 -2.61 -21.10
C GLN A 234 -4.98 -2.47 -22.02
N GLN A 235 -4.06 -1.59 -21.62
CA GLN A 235 -2.71 -1.65 -22.12
C GLN A 235 -2.18 -3.05 -21.76
N ALA A 236 -1.72 -3.75 -22.76
CA ALA A 236 -0.94 -4.96 -22.53
C ALA A 236 0.10 -4.61 -21.46
N GLU A 237 0.10 -5.36 -20.33
CA GLU A 237 1.13 -5.16 -19.31
C GLU A 237 2.48 -5.45 -19.94
N GLY A 238 3.16 -4.41 -20.39
CA GLY A 238 4.49 -4.46 -20.95
C GLY A 238 5.58 -4.30 -19.88
N PRO A 239 6.86 -4.23 -20.28
CA PRO A 239 7.98 -3.90 -19.39
C PRO A 239 7.76 -2.62 -18.59
N GLU A 240 6.92 -1.69 -19.08
CA GLU A 240 6.51 -0.46 -18.41
C GLU A 240 5.80 -0.72 -17.07
N SER A 241 5.30 -1.93 -16.83
CA SER A 241 4.76 -2.34 -15.54
C SER A 241 5.86 -2.53 -14.49
N VAL A 242 7.14 -2.63 -14.90
CA VAL A 242 8.32 -2.79 -14.04
C VAL A 242 9.08 -1.49 -13.92
N TYR A 243 9.38 -0.85 -15.04
CA TYR A 243 10.13 0.41 -15.07
C TYR A 243 9.73 1.28 -16.28
N THR A 244 10.04 2.58 -16.17
CA THR A 244 10.07 3.50 -17.31
C THR A 244 11.38 4.30 -17.29
N PHE A 245 11.89 4.62 -18.47
CA PHE A 245 13.10 5.44 -18.61
C PHE A 245 12.87 6.48 -19.69
N SER A 246 13.11 7.74 -19.36
CA SER A 246 13.02 8.87 -20.28
C SER A 246 14.10 9.89 -19.97
N LEU A 247 14.31 10.83 -20.89
CA LEU A 247 15.16 11.99 -20.68
C LEU A 247 14.30 13.25 -20.58
N SER A 248 14.79 14.23 -19.84
CA SER A 248 14.24 15.59 -19.87
C SER A 248 14.43 16.23 -21.26
N PRO A 249 13.67 17.27 -21.60
CA PRO A 249 13.78 17.92 -22.92
C PRO A 249 15.17 18.46 -23.25
N ASP A 250 15.95 18.84 -22.24
CA ASP A 250 17.33 19.30 -22.38
C ASP A 250 18.35 18.17 -22.59
N GLY A 251 17.91 16.92 -22.41
CA GLY A 251 18.75 15.74 -22.59
C GLY A 251 19.77 15.48 -21.47
N ASN A 252 19.87 16.33 -20.45
CA ASN A 252 20.87 16.19 -19.37
C ASN A 252 20.37 15.49 -18.10
N THR A 253 19.05 15.34 -17.95
CA THR A 253 18.42 14.68 -16.81
C THR A 253 17.75 13.38 -17.24
N ALA A 254 18.16 12.25 -16.66
CA ALA A 254 17.46 10.98 -16.81
C ALA A 254 16.35 10.85 -15.75
N ILE A 255 15.20 10.33 -16.15
CA ILE A 255 14.08 10.00 -15.28
C ILE A 255 13.89 8.49 -15.34
N LEU A 256 14.22 7.80 -14.24
CA LEU A 256 14.05 6.35 -14.09
C LEU A 256 13.00 6.09 -13.04
N GLN A 257 11.80 5.66 -13.45
CA GLN A 257 10.80 5.17 -12.52
C GLN A 257 10.94 3.66 -12.38
N LEU A 258 11.05 3.16 -11.14
CA LEU A 258 11.02 1.75 -10.81
C LEU A 258 9.75 1.45 -10.03
N LYS A 259 8.85 0.66 -10.62
CA LYS A 259 7.52 0.37 -10.05
C LYS A 259 7.51 -0.83 -9.11
N THR A 260 8.57 -1.63 -9.08
CA THR A 260 8.67 -2.82 -8.23
C THR A 260 10.08 -3.39 -8.21
N PHE A 261 10.41 -4.12 -7.14
CA PHE A 261 11.57 -5.01 -7.06
C PHE A 261 11.15 -6.49 -7.07
N ASP A 262 9.90 -6.82 -7.46
CA ASP A 262 9.43 -8.21 -7.54
C ASP A 262 10.03 -8.94 -8.74
N LEU A 263 10.92 -9.88 -8.49
CA LEU A 263 11.59 -10.70 -9.51
C LEU A 263 10.61 -11.51 -10.38
N ALA A 264 9.42 -11.84 -9.89
CA ALA A 264 8.42 -12.52 -10.69
C ALA A 264 7.91 -11.62 -11.82
N ARG A 265 7.74 -10.32 -11.55
CA ARG A 265 7.38 -9.33 -12.59
C ARG A 265 8.52 -9.13 -13.60
N TYR A 266 9.77 -9.05 -13.17
CA TYR A 266 10.91 -8.98 -14.08
C TYR A 266 10.93 -10.21 -15.03
N ARG A 267 10.79 -11.43 -14.48
CA ARG A 267 10.76 -12.66 -15.27
C ARG A 267 9.58 -12.72 -16.25
N LYS A 268 8.39 -12.27 -15.83
CA LYS A 268 7.20 -12.20 -16.70
C LYS A 268 7.48 -11.40 -17.96
N HIS A 269 8.26 -10.34 -17.87
CA HIS A 269 8.63 -9.47 -18.97
C HIS A 269 10.02 -9.78 -19.57
N ARG A 270 10.61 -10.95 -19.24
CA ARG A 270 11.92 -11.40 -19.73
C ARG A 270 13.06 -10.41 -19.40
N LEU A 271 12.92 -9.63 -18.32
CA LEU A 271 13.92 -8.71 -17.84
C LEU A 271 14.85 -9.44 -16.86
N GLN A 272 16.15 -9.30 -17.08
CA GLN A 272 17.18 -9.70 -16.14
C GLN A 272 17.70 -8.47 -15.42
N VAL A 273 17.54 -8.42 -14.09
CA VAL A 273 17.84 -7.27 -13.24
C VAL A 273 19.23 -6.68 -13.52
N ARG A 274 20.26 -7.53 -13.49
CA ARG A 274 21.64 -7.10 -13.70
C ARG A 274 21.87 -6.50 -15.10
N GLN A 275 21.34 -7.16 -16.13
CA GLN A 275 21.47 -6.67 -17.50
C GLN A 275 20.71 -5.36 -17.69
N LEU A 276 19.51 -5.27 -17.15
CA LEU A 276 18.69 -4.05 -17.23
C LEU A 276 19.44 -2.86 -16.63
N TYR A 277 19.92 -2.99 -15.40
CA TYR A 277 20.61 -1.87 -14.75
C TYR A 277 21.93 -1.54 -15.46
N GLN A 278 22.69 -2.56 -15.87
CA GLN A 278 23.90 -2.34 -16.66
C GLN A 278 23.62 -1.53 -17.96
N GLN A 279 22.56 -1.88 -18.68
CA GLN A 279 22.19 -1.17 -19.92
C GLN A 279 21.74 0.26 -19.63
N LEU A 280 20.92 0.48 -18.58
CA LEU A 280 20.45 1.82 -18.22
C LEU A 280 21.59 2.74 -17.81
N PHE A 281 22.48 2.27 -16.94
CA PHE A 281 23.61 3.08 -16.46
C PHE A 281 24.69 3.26 -17.52
N ALA A 282 24.92 2.27 -18.39
CA ALA A 282 25.78 2.43 -19.58
C ALA A 282 25.24 3.50 -20.53
N ARG A 283 23.93 3.51 -20.79
CA ARG A 283 23.27 4.53 -21.61
C ARG A 283 23.40 5.91 -20.98
N MET A 284 23.14 6.06 -19.67
CA MET A 284 23.32 7.35 -18.99
C MET A 284 24.76 7.87 -19.10
N ARG A 285 25.74 6.98 -18.89
CA ARG A 285 27.16 7.35 -19.03
C ARG A 285 27.51 7.75 -20.46
N GLN A 286 27.06 6.98 -21.44
CA GLN A 286 27.32 7.28 -22.87
C GLN A 286 26.73 8.62 -23.32
N GLN A 287 25.58 8.99 -22.77
CA GLN A 287 24.88 10.23 -23.06
C GLN A 287 25.35 11.42 -22.20
N GLY A 288 26.33 11.21 -21.29
CA GLY A 288 26.83 12.26 -20.42
C GLY A 288 25.81 12.84 -19.45
N ILE A 289 24.85 12.02 -18.99
CA ILE A 289 23.78 12.45 -18.08
C ILE A 289 24.37 12.97 -16.77
N GLY A 290 24.08 14.22 -16.43
CA GLY A 290 24.53 14.88 -15.20
C GLY A 290 23.57 14.71 -14.02
N HIS A 291 22.29 14.49 -14.28
CA HIS A 291 21.25 14.37 -13.24
C HIS A 291 20.40 13.10 -13.41
N LEU A 292 20.14 12.41 -12.32
CA LEU A 292 19.23 11.25 -12.29
C LEU A 292 18.08 11.52 -11.33
N ILE A 293 16.85 11.51 -11.84
CA ILE A 293 15.64 11.44 -11.03
C ILE A 293 15.23 9.97 -10.96
N LEU A 294 15.42 9.35 -9.79
CA LEU A 294 14.94 8.00 -9.48
C LEU A 294 13.56 8.10 -8.82
N ASP A 295 12.53 7.61 -9.49
CA ASP A 295 11.16 7.65 -8.98
C ASP A 295 10.77 6.28 -8.40
N LEU A 296 10.63 6.21 -7.07
CA LEU A 296 10.18 5.05 -6.32
C LEU A 296 8.73 5.19 -5.83
N ARG A 297 8.02 6.23 -6.20
CA ARG A 297 6.61 6.40 -5.86
C ARG A 297 5.79 5.26 -6.46
N GLY A 298 4.88 4.70 -5.66
CA GLY A 298 4.10 3.54 -6.08
C GLY A 298 4.84 2.20 -6.01
N ASN A 299 6.12 2.16 -5.63
CA ASN A 299 6.90 0.92 -5.54
C ASN A 299 6.67 0.21 -4.19
N PRO A 300 5.98 -0.94 -4.17
CA PRO A 300 5.71 -1.68 -2.92
C PRO A 300 6.92 -2.50 -2.43
N GLY A 301 8.09 -2.35 -3.03
CA GLY A 301 9.25 -3.15 -2.74
C GLY A 301 9.33 -4.45 -3.55
N GLY A 302 9.83 -5.49 -2.93
CA GLY A 302 10.02 -6.82 -3.54
C GLY A 302 11.32 -7.47 -3.05
N ASN A 303 12.11 -8.00 -3.98
CA ASN A 303 13.32 -8.73 -3.64
C ASN A 303 14.50 -7.80 -3.34
N PHE A 304 15.13 -7.98 -2.19
CA PHE A 304 16.26 -7.15 -1.77
C PHE A 304 17.49 -7.29 -2.69
N SER A 305 17.72 -8.45 -3.34
CA SER A 305 18.85 -8.59 -4.26
C SER A 305 18.72 -7.68 -5.49
N ALA A 306 17.46 -7.44 -5.98
CA ALA A 306 17.23 -6.50 -7.07
C ALA A 306 17.48 -5.05 -6.62
N MET A 307 17.12 -4.73 -5.39
CA MET A 307 17.38 -3.42 -4.79
C MET A 307 18.88 -3.22 -4.53
N PHE A 308 19.59 -4.22 -3.97
CA PHE A 308 21.03 -4.15 -3.74
C PHE A 308 21.83 -4.02 -5.05
N GLU A 309 21.40 -4.72 -6.12
CA GLU A 309 22.00 -4.54 -7.43
C GLU A 309 21.87 -3.08 -7.90
N LEU A 310 20.70 -2.45 -7.73
CA LEU A 310 20.52 -1.02 -8.06
C LEU A 310 21.41 -0.13 -7.18
N LEU A 311 21.43 -0.38 -5.86
CA LEU A 311 22.24 0.40 -4.92
C LEU A 311 23.71 0.41 -5.30
N SER A 312 24.24 -0.70 -5.86
CA SER A 312 25.62 -0.78 -6.33
C SER A 312 25.96 0.18 -7.48
N TYR A 313 24.96 0.66 -8.22
CA TYR A 313 25.12 1.68 -9.25
C TYR A 313 24.93 3.11 -8.73
N LEU A 314 24.53 3.29 -7.47
CA LEU A 314 24.21 4.60 -6.89
C LEU A 314 25.19 5.02 -5.79
N ILE A 315 25.95 4.08 -5.22
CA ILE A 315 27.03 4.39 -4.27
C ILE A 315 28.36 4.54 -5.02
N HIS A 316 29.23 5.42 -4.50
CA HIS A 316 30.44 5.82 -5.21
C HIS A 316 31.71 5.16 -4.65
N GLU A 317 31.70 4.81 -3.37
CA GLU A 317 32.87 4.28 -2.67
C GLU A 317 32.56 2.96 -1.98
N PRO A 318 33.54 2.04 -1.96
CA PRO A 318 33.43 0.83 -1.16
C PRO A 318 33.30 1.20 0.33
N ARG A 319 32.40 0.53 1.03
CA ARG A 319 32.23 0.70 2.48
C ARG A 319 32.44 -0.64 3.17
N GLN A 320 33.04 -0.60 4.35
CA GLN A 320 33.20 -1.77 5.21
C GLN A 320 32.04 -1.87 6.20
N GLY A 321 31.88 -3.05 6.77
CA GLY A 321 30.84 -3.35 7.75
C GLY A 321 29.54 -3.80 7.11
N ALA A 322 28.52 -3.91 7.93
CA ALA A 322 27.18 -4.31 7.49
C ALA A 322 26.32 -3.08 7.20
N ILE A 323 25.52 -3.17 6.14
CA ILE A 323 24.49 -2.19 5.83
C ILE A 323 23.14 -2.59 6.43
N LYS A 324 22.98 -3.88 6.72
CA LYS A 324 21.73 -4.47 7.19
C LYS A 324 21.99 -5.66 8.09
N TYR A 325 21.21 -5.76 9.13
CA TYR A 325 21.15 -6.93 10.01
C TYR A 325 19.79 -7.61 9.91
N SER A 326 19.72 -8.88 10.18
CA SER A 326 18.46 -9.60 10.32
C SER A 326 18.51 -10.63 11.42
N VAL A 327 17.40 -10.78 12.14
CA VAL A 327 17.18 -11.83 13.13
C VAL A 327 15.95 -12.63 12.72
N SER A 328 16.08 -13.96 12.61
CA SER A 328 14.96 -14.85 12.32
C SER A 328 14.28 -15.31 13.61
N TYR A 329 13.04 -15.81 13.51
CA TYR A 329 12.28 -16.38 14.62
C TYR A 329 13.00 -17.51 15.40
N LYS A 330 14.09 -18.09 14.85
CA LYS A 330 14.95 -19.08 15.51
C LYS A 330 16.23 -18.46 16.10
N GLY A 331 16.27 -17.16 16.24
CA GLY A 331 17.43 -16.43 16.73
C GLY A 331 18.64 -16.46 15.78
N ARG A 332 18.45 -16.90 14.51
CA ARG A 332 19.56 -16.86 13.56
C ARG A 332 19.78 -15.43 13.09
N GLU A 333 20.95 -14.92 13.40
CA GLU A 333 21.41 -13.60 12.98
C GLU A 333 22.17 -13.68 11.65
N ASN A 334 22.00 -12.66 10.81
CA ASN A 334 22.80 -12.46 9.62
C ASN A 334 23.15 -10.98 9.48
N ALA A 335 24.36 -10.72 9.01
CA ALA A 335 24.82 -9.40 8.62
C ALA A 335 25.05 -9.37 7.10
N TYR A 336 24.55 -8.33 6.45
CA TYR A 336 24.68 -8.12 5.01
C TYR A 336 25.64 -6.96 4.78
N GLY A 337 26.73 -7.20 4.04
CA GLY A 337 27.72 -6.18 3.71
C GLY A 337 27.18 -5.17 2.69
N PHE A 338 27.84 -4.02 2.60
CA PHE A 338 27.59 -3.06 1.53
C PHE A 338 27.83 -3.69 0.17
N PRO A 339 26.99 -3.42 -0.85
CA PRO A 339 27.31 -3.82 -2.21
C PRO A 339 28.55 -3.07 -2.69
N HIS A 340 29.36 -3.70 -3.54
CA HIS A 340 30.48 -3.03 -4.18
C HIS A 340 29.98 -2.10 -5.29
N PRO A 341 30.52 -0.86 -5.36
CA PRO A 341 30.16 0.06 -6.44
C PRO A 341 30.48 -0.54 -7.82
N GLN A 342 29.54 -0.43 -8.74
CA GLN A 342 29.73 -0.88 -10.12
C GLN A 342 30.66 0.08 -10.90
N PRO A 343 31.41 -0.42 -11.88
CA PRO A 343 32.23 0.44 -12.75
C PRO A 343 31.42 1.52 -13.50
N LEU A 344 30.11 1.26 -13.70
CA LEU A 344 29.15 2.17 -14.32
C LEU A 344 28.31 2.94 -13.29
N ALA A 345 28.75 3.02 -12.03
CA ALA A 345 28.02 3.77 -10.99
C ALA A 345 27.83 5.22 -11.45
N PHE A 346 26.59 5.72 -11.24
CA PHE A 346 26.21 7.09 -11.59
C PHE A 346 26.96 8.08 -10.71
N ARG A 347 27.56 9.10 -11.30
CA ARG A 347 28.43 10.08 -10.62
C ARG A 347 27.83 11.47 -10.56
N GLY A 348 26.68 11.70 -11.21
CA GLY A 348 25.98 12.98 -11.19
C GLY A 348 25.11 13.17 -9.96
N GLN A 349 24.33 14.23 -9.95
CA GLN A 349 23.38 14.53 -8.87
C GLN A 349 22.17 13.59 -8.93
N LEU A 350 21.82 13.00 -7.79
CA LEU A 350 20.69 12.10 -7.63
C LEU A 350 19.53 12.80 -6.90
N TYR A 351 18.36 12.76 -7.53
CA TYR A 351 17.08 13.13 -6.90
C TYR A 351 16.25 11.87 -6.74
N LEU A 352 15.65 11.67 -5.58
CA LEU A 352 14.83 10.51 -5.28
C LEU A 352 13.40 10.94 -4.98
N LEU A 353 12.43 10.45 -5.77
CA LEU A 353 11.02 10.68 -5.50
C LEU A 353 10.45 9.52 -4.69
N ILE A 354 9.81 9.85 -3.56
CA ILE A 354 9.15 8.91 -2.65
C ILE A 354 7.74 9.37 -2.30
N ASP A 355 6.88 8.41 -1.90
CA ASP A 355 5.52 8.68 -1.43
C ASP A 355 5.06 7.69 -0.37
N GLY A 356 3.87 7.89 0.21
CA GLY A 356 3.25 7.01 1.20
C GLY A 356 2.91 5.59 0.68
N THR A 357 3.38 5.21 -0.51
CA THR A 357 3.32 3.85 -1.06
C THR A 357 4.71 3.25 -1.34
N THR A 358 5.78 4.03 -1.22
CA THR A 358 7.17 3.55 -1.27
C THR A 358 7.41 2.66 -0.05
N PHE A 359 7.52 1.33 -0.26
CA PHE A 359 7.41 0.38 0.85
C PHE A 359 8.46 -0.74 0.78
N SER A 360 8.77 -1.37 1.94
CA SER A 360 9.67 -2.54 2.03
C SER A 360 11.03 -2.25 1.37
N ALA A 361 11.52 -3.09 0.45
CA ALA A 361 12.81 -2.86 -0.22
C ALA A 361 12.94 -1.48 -0.91
N ALA A 362 11.83 -0.80 -1.26
CA ALA A 362 11.89 0.54 -1.82
C ALA A 362 12.13 1.61 -0.75
N SER A 363 11.51 1.50 0.43
CA SER A 363 11.80 2.38 1.56
C SER A 363 13.20 2.11 2.14
N GLU A 364 13.63 0.83 2.17
CA GLU A 364 15.00 0.45 2.53
C GLU A 364 16.03 1.15 1.63
N LEU A 365 15.83 1.11 0.30
CA LEU A 365 16.69 1.82 -0.64
C LEU A 365 16.70 3.33 -0.38
N ALA A 366 15.53 3.92 -0.10
CA ALA A 366 15.42 5.34 0.19
C ALA A 366 16.22 5.72 1.45
N ALA A 367 16.15 4.90 2.52
CA ALA A 367 16.93 5.10 3.73
C ALA A 367 18.45 5.03 3.45
N TYR A 368 18.89 4.08 2.63
CA TYR A 368 20.31 3.98 2.27
C TYR A 368 20.79 5.15 1.41
N LEU A 369 19.99 5.54 0.41
CA LEU A 369 20.36 6.68 -0.44
C LEU A 369 20.41 7.98 0.34
N GLN A 370 19.52 8.19 1.30
CA GLN A 370 19.53 9.36 2.17
C GLN A 370 20.80 9.45 3.03
N ASN A 371 21.36 8.32 3.49
CA ASN A 371 22.47 8.30 4.43
C ASN A 371 23.84 8.05 3.79
N TYR A 372 23.86 7.45 2.63
CA TYR A 372 25.11 6.99 2.01
C TYR A 372 25.44 7.64 0.68
N THR A 373 24.59 8.56 0.22
CA THR A 373 24.79 9.31 -1.01
C THR A 373 24.35 10.77 -0.82
N PRO A 374 24.77 11.70 -1.70
CA PRO A 374 24.27 13.08 -1.69
C PRO A 374 22.87 13.21 -2.33
N ALA A 375 22.06 12.16 -2.29
CA ALA A 375 20.72 12.17 -2.89
C ALA A 375 19.79 13.19 -2.21
N ILE A 376 19.04 13.95 -3.02
CA ILE A 376 17.99 14.86 -2.56
C ILE A 376 16.64 14.14 -2.67
N LEU A 377 16.00 13.87 -1.53
CA LEU A 377 14.71 13.19 -1.45
C LEU A 377 13.57 14.20 -1.54
N ILE A 378 12.57 13.91 -2.37
CA ILE A 378 11.45 14.82 -2.68
C ILE A 378 10.14 14.02 -2.67
N GLY A 379 9.08 14.58 -2.11
CA GLY A 379 7.74 13.99 -2.13
C GLY A 379 7.12 13.85 -0.76
N GLU A 380 6.66 12.64 -0.41
CA GLU A 380 5.99 12.33 0.86
C GLU A 380 6.83 11.35 1.68
N GLU A 381 6.56 11.28 3.00
CA GLU A 381 7.06 10.23 3.87
C GLU A 381 6.82 8.83 3.28
N SER A 382 7.84 7.95 3.27
CA SER A 382 7.71 6.58 2.76
C SER A 382 6.75 5.74 3.59
N ALA A 383 6.26 4.62 3.03
CA ALA A 383 5.35 3.71 3.72
C ALA A 383 6.05 2.68 4.63
N GLY A 384 7.34 2.46 4.46
CA GLY A 384 8.13 1.56 5.32
C GLY A 384 8.98 2.36 6.30
N CYS A 385 9.20 1.81 7.51
CA CYS A 385 10.01 2.43 8.54
C CYS A 385 11.45 2.68 8.08
N TYR A 386 12.03 3.78 8.58
CA TYR A 386 13.37 4.22 8.27
C TYR A 386 14.47 3.30 8.84
N GLU A 387 14.26 2.77 10.07
CA GLU A 387 15.28 1.99 10.77
C GLU A 387 15.21 0.49 10.49
N GLY A 388 14.12 -0.01 9.91
CA GLY A 388 13.90 -1.42 9.66
C GLY A 388 12.44 -1.83 9.64
N TYR A 389 12.18 -3.11 9.46
CA TYR A 389 10.83 -3.69 9.44
C TYR A 389 10.89 -5.21 9.65
N ALA A 390 9.74 -5.81 9.99
CA ALA A 390 9.59 -7.26 9.95
C ALA A 390 9.06 -7.72 8.59
N ALA A 391 9.73 -8.69 7.95
CA ALA A 391 9.33 -9.23 6.64
C ALA A 391 9.96 -10.62 6.40
N GLY A 392 9.65 -11.22 5.27
CA GLY A 392 10.29 -12.45 4.80
C GLY A 392 9.93 -13.72 5.59
N TYR A 393 10.24 -14.87 5.01
CA TYR A 393 9.92 -16.21 5.52
C TYR A 393 8.51 -16.28 6.14
N THR A 394 7.55 -15.59 5.53
CA THR A 394 6.19 -15.41 6.04
C THR A 394 5.53 -16.76 6.29
N ARG A 395 5.15 -17.02 7.53
CA ARG A 395 4.30 -18.15 7.86
C ARG A 395 2.87 -17.82 7.55
N GLN A 396 2.21 -18.71 6.84
CA GLN A 396 0.79 -18.64 6.59
C GLN A 396 0.09 -19.76 7.35
N PHE A 397 -0.90 -19.42 8.17
CA PHE A 397 -1.72 -20.37 8.88
C PHE A 397 -3.18 -19.92 8.93
N ARG A 398 -4.07 -20.83 9.37
CA ARG A 398 -5.49 -20.57 9.57
C ARG A 398 -5.84 -20.76 11.01
N LEU A 399 -6.73 -19.94 11.52
CA LEU A 399 -7.34 -20.16 12.82
C LEU A 399 -8.25 -21.39 12.74
N PRO A 400 -8.24 -22.26 13.77
CA PRO A 400 -8.84 -23.60 13.67
C PRO A 400 -10.36 -23.61 13.45
N HIS A 401 -11.10 -22.70 14.05
CA HIS A 401 -12.57 -22.68 13.99
C HIS A 401 -13.09 -21.72 12.92
N THR A 402 -12.65 -20.46 12.91
CA THR A 402 -13.10 -19.46 11.94
C THR A 402 -12.47 -19.66 10.56
N GLY A 403 -11.28 -20.25 10.49
CA GLY A 403 -10.51 -20.38 9.26
C GLY A 403 -9.90 -19.06 8.77
N ILE A 404 -9.95 -18.00 9.59
CA ILE A 404 -9.26 -16.73 9.31
C ILE A 404 -7.80 -17.02 9.04
N ARG A 405 -7.27 -16.44 7.96
CA ARG A 405 -5.87 -16.60 7.57
C ARG A 405 -5.02 -15.53 8.22
N VAL A 406 -3.83 -15.92 8.64
CA VAL A 406 -2.82 -15.03 9.18
C VAL A 406 -1.55 -15.17 8.36
N TRP A 407 -0.96 -14.04 7.96
CA TRP A 407 0.37 -13.98 7.35
C TRP A 407 1.30 -13.30 8.34
N LEU A 408 2.20 -14.09 8.90
CA LEU A 408 3.10 -13.70 9.96
C LEU A 408 4.53 -13.61 9.41
N PRO A 409 5.16 -12.41 9.36
CA PRO A 409 6.56 -12.28 9.00
C PRO A 409 7.42 -12.90 10.11
N ARG A 410 8.56 -13.53 9.75
CA ARG A 410 9.40 -14.30 10.67
C ARG A 410 10.84 -13.83 10.70
N VAL A 411 11.14 -12.69 10.11
CA VAL A 411 12.46 -12.06 10.13
C VAL A 411 12.31 -10.59 10.41
N SER A 412 13.05 -10.10 11.38
CA SER A 412 13.25 -8.68 11.62
C SER A 412 14.49 -8.20 10.88
N TYR A 413 14.41 -7.03 10.31
CA TYR A 413 15.51 -6.35 9.66
C TYR A 413 15.76 -5.02 10.35
N GLU A 414 17.03 -4.76 10.62
CA GLU A 414 17.53 -3.48 11.11
C GLU A 414 18.51 -2.92 10.09
N PHE A 415 18.37 -1.65 9.75
CA PHE A 415 19.23 -0.97 8.80
C PHE A 415 20.36 -0.26 9.55
N ALA A 416 21.56 -0.31 9.01
CA ALA A 416 22.73 0.35 9.59
C ALA A 416 22.71 1.85 9.24
N VAL A 417 21.65 2.54 9.59
CA VAL A 417 21.46 3.99 9.39
C VAL A 417 21.57 4.70 10.75
N PRO A 418 21.84 6.02 10.79
CA PRO A 418 21.78 6.78 12.03
C PRO A 418 20.40 6.64 12.69
N PRO A 419 20.27 6.69 14.02
CA PRO A 419 19.00 6.62 14.70
C PRO A 419 18.01 7.69 14.17
N ALA A 420 16.75 7.30 13.97
CA ALA A 420 15.71 8.24 13.60
C ALA A 420 15.48 9.29 14.70
N GLN A 421 15.13 10.53 14.32
CA GLN A 421 14.71 11.54 15.28
C GLN A 421 13.44 11.13 16.04
N GLU A 422 12.53 10.46 15.35
CA GLU A 422 11.31 9.90 15.88
C GLU A 422 11.17 8.45 15.40
N LYS A 423 11.12 7.49 16.35
CA LYS A 423 10.95 6.08 16.04
C LYS A 423 9.60 5.80 15.40
N GLY A 424 9.56 4.80 14.52
CA GLY A 424 8.33 4.39 13.85
C GLY A 424 7.87 5.34 12.73
N ARG A 425 8.75 6.24 12.27
CA ARG A 425 8.53 7.06 11.08
C ARG A 425 9.13 6.39 9.86
N GLY A 426 8.61 6.74 8.70
CA GLY A 426 9.19 6.39 7.41
C GLY A 426 10.41 7.24 7.06
N VAL A 427 10.96 7.03 5.88
CA VAL A 427 11.99 7.92 5.32
C VAL A 427 11.33 9.26 4.99
N MET A 428 11.82 10.32 5.62
CA MET A 428 11.33 11.68 5.40
C MET A 428 12.04 12.31 4.21
N PRO A 429 11.31 12.95 3.27
CA PRO A 429 11.95 13.66 2.18
C PRO A 429 12.65 14.94 2.70
N HIS A 430 13.70 15.39 2.00
CA HIS A 430 14.33 16.69 2.25
C HIS A 430 13.40 17.84 1.83
N HIS A 431 12.61 17.62 0.76
CA HIS A 431 11.59 18.55 0.28
C HIS A 431 10.23 17.85 0.29
N GLU A 432 9.39 18.16 1.26
CA GLU A 432 8.00 17.67 1.26
C GLU A 432 7.23 18.40 0.15
N VAL A 433 6.73 17.64 -0.83
CA VAL A 433 5.95 18.15 -1.96
C VAL A 433 4.71 17.29 -2.12
N LEU A 434 3.57 17.83 -1.70
CA LEU A 434 2.28 17.14 -1.72
C LEU A 434 1.47 17.61 -2.93
N PRO A 435 0.90 16.69 -3.72
CA PRO A 435 -0.03 17.07 -4.77
C PRO A 435 -1.34 17.64 -4.16
N THR A 436 -1.93 18.61 -4.81
CA THR A 436 -3.30 19.05 -4.55
C THR A 436 -4.28 18.22 -5.39
N ILE A 437 -5.59 18.33 -5.08
CA ILE A 437 -6.60 17.67 -5.91
C ILE A 437 -6.63 18.25 -7.33
N GLU A 438 -6.37 19.54 -7.48
CA GLU A 438 -6.28 20.24 -8.76
C GLU A 438 -5.08 19.76 -9.59
N ASP A 439 -3.94 19.45 -8.95
CA ASP A 439 -2.79 18.85 -9.62
C ASP A 439 -3.13 17.47 -10.17
N LEU A 440 -3.76 16.63 -9.34
CA LEU A 440 -4.15 15.28 -9.73
C LEU A 440 -5.18 15.28 -10.87
N LEU A 441 -6.17 16.19 -10.82
CA LEU A 441 -7.19 16.33 -11.85
C LEU A 441 -6.62 16.84 -13.17
N ALA A 442 -5.62 17.71 -13.10
CA ALA A 442 -4.92 18.26 -14.27
C ALA A 442 -3.78 17.36 -14.77
N GLY A 443 -3.50 16.23 -14.11
CA GLY A 443 -2.38 15.36 -14.45
C GLY A 443 -1.00 16.00 -14.23
N ARG A 444 -0.91 17.01 -13.35
CA ARG A 444 0.36 17.64 -13.00
C ARG A 444 1.08 16.81 -11.93
N ASP A 445 2.39 16.81 -12.00
CA ASP A 445 3.26 16.13 -11.02
C ASP A 445 4.17 17.17 -10.35
N PRO A 446 3.77 17.71 -9.18
CA PRO A 446 4.52 18.75 -8.50
C PRO A 446 5.88 18.26 -7.99
N ALA A 447 6.00 17.00 -7.54
CA ALA A 447 7.25 16.45 -7.04
C ALA A 447 8.29 16.27 -8.18
N LEU A 448 7.86 15.69 -9.31
CA LEU A 448 8.72 15.59 -10.50
C LEU A 448 9.09 16.98 -11.03
N SER A 449 8.14 17.90 -11.08
CA SER A 449 8.38 19.29 -11.50
C SER A 449 9.37 20.01 -10.59
N HIS A 450 9.33 19.74 -9.27
CA HIS A 450 10.28 20.29 -8.30
C HIS A 450 11.69 19.72 -8.53
N ALA A 451 11.81 18.40 -8.71
CA ALA A 451 13.10 17.75 -9.01
C ALA A 451 13.74 18.29 -10.29
N LEU A 452 12.95 18.46 -11.36
CA LEU A 452 13.44 19.03 -12.62
C LEU A 452 13.89 20.49 -12.47
N LYS A 453 13.20 21.29 -11.63
CA LYS A 453 13.62 22.68 -11.33
C LYS A 453 14.95 22.72 -10.58
N LEU A 454 15.16 21.84 -9.60
CA LEU A 454 16.44 21.74 -8.89
C LEU A 454 17.57 21.35 -9.84
N ALA A 455 17.36 20.35 -10.70
CA ALA A 455 18.34 19.94 -11.70
C ALA A 455 18.71 21.09 -12.67
N ALA A 456 17.72 21.85 -13.12
CA ALA A 456 17.95 22.99 -14.00
C ALA A 456 18.70 24.15 -13.32
N ALA A 457 18.41 24.41 -12.03
CA ALA A 457 19.12 25.45 -11.27
C ALA A 457 20.61 25.11 -11.08
N GLU A 458 20.92 23.87 -10.74
CA GLU A 458 22.30 23.39 -10.57
C GLU A 458 23.11 23.47 -11.86
N MET A 459 22.50 23.20 -13.02
CA MET A 459 23.13 23.38 -14.34
C MET A 459 23.45 24.86 -14.64
N ALA A 460 22.53 25.77 -14.28
CA ALA A 460 22.74 27.20 -14.52
C ALA A 460 23.91 27.75 -13.65
N GLU A 461 24.01 27.30 -12.39
CA GLU A 461 25.13 27.68 -11.52
C GLU A 461 26.46 27.13 -12.01
N ALA A 462 26.51 25.86 -12.44
CA ALA A 462 27.71 25.25 -13.02
C ALA A 462 28.16 25.94 -14.32
N GLY A 463 27.22 26.38 -15.18
CA GLY A 463 27.49 27.13 -16.39
C GLY A 463 28.06 28.53 -16.13
N GLN A 464 27.61 29.23 -15.09
CA GLN A 464 28.15 30.53 -14.69
C GLN A 464 29.56 30.41 -14.08
N ALA A 465 29.81 29.35 -13.29
CA ALA A 465 31.14 29.10 -12.72
C ALA A 465 32.22 28.75 -13.78
N SER A 466 31.83 28.12 -14.88
CA SER A 466 32.72 27.76 -15.98
C SER A 466 32.93 28.86 -17.01
N GLY A 467 32.04 29.85 -17.08
CA GLY A 467 32.15 31.00 -18.01
C GLY A 467 32.87 32.24 -17.44
N GLY A 468 33.31 32.19 -16.17
CA GLY A 468 33.97 33.29 -15.47
C GLY A 468 35.50 33.19 -15.34
N ASN A 469 36.18 32.34 -16.15
CA ASN A 469 37.65 32.21 -16.20
C ASN A 469 38.21 32.74 -17.53
#